data_1850992039a0294682a98fd79fefbd71
#
_entry.id   1850992039a0294682a98fd79fefbd71
#
_cell.length_a   1.000
_cell.length_b   1.000
_cell.length_c   1.000
_cell.angle_alpha   90.00
_cell.angle_beta   90.00
_cell.angle_gamma   90.00
#
_symmetry.space_group_name_H-M   'P 1'
#
loop_
_entity.id
_entity.type
_entity.pdbx_description
1 polymer ?
#
loop_
_entity_poly.entity_id
_entity_poly.type
_entity_poly.pdbx_seq_one_letter_code
_entity_poly.pdbx_strand_id
1 'polypeptide(L)'
;MFSIIIPTFNNIKYLKLCIESIRKNSIFIHEIIPHINEGADGTEEYLISENIKYTITKYNAGICEGVNTAAKKATTNYILYAHDDFYFLPRWDEVLLKEIKKIPHNKFYLSGIMMNNGPLKLDCGNNLNDFNEKKLLENYNKVNHFNFQGSTWAPHLIHKDLWNKVGGFSEEYFPGTGSDPDLNMKLWNEGVRIFKGINNCKV
;
A
#
# COMPACT_ATOMS: atom_id res chain seq x y z
N MET A 1 4.01 -13.96 0.21
CA MET A 1 2.77 -13.42 0.78
C MET A 1 3.09 -12.18 1.58
N PHE A 2 2.21 -11.16 1.55
CA PHE A 2 2.37 -9.88 2.23
C PHE A 2 1.20 -9.64 3.17
N SER A 3 1.41 -8.89 4.26
CA SER A 3 0.34 -8.28 5.04
C SER A 3 0.13 -6.85 4.48
N ILE A 4 -1.00 -6.65 3.83
CA ILE A 4 -1.35 -5.40 3.16
C ILE A 4 -2.15 -4.54 4.15
N ILE A 5 -1.57 -3.43 4.55
CA ILE A 5 -2.13 -2.50 5.54
C ILE A 5 -2.75 -1.33 4.81
N ILE A 6 -4.04 -1.09 5.06
CA ILE A 6 -4.83 -0.07 4.33
C ILE A 6 -5.59 0.80 5.34
N PRO A 7 -5.10 1.99 5.71
CA PRO A 7 -5.90 2.93 6.48
C PRO A 7 -7.05 3.48 5.61
N THR A 8 -8.24 3.60 6.19
CA THR A 8 -9.43 4.16 5.53
C THR A 8 -10.19 5.07 6.46
N PHE A 9 -10.77 6.12 5.92
CA PHE A 9 -11.61 7.07 6.66
C PHE A 9 -12.87 7.38 5.86
N ASN A 10 -13.99 6.72 6.24
CA ASN A 10 -15.31 6.88 5.61
C ASN A 10 -15.25 6.82 4.06
N ASN A 11 -14.55 5.81 3.52
CA ASN A 11 -14.26 5.69 2.10
C ASN A 11 -14.54 4.28 1.53
N ILE A 12 -15.63 3.66 2.00
CA ILE A 12 -16.01 2.27 1.71
C ILE A 12 -16.01 1.92 0.22
N LYS A 13 -16.44 2.85 -0.65
CA LYS A 13 -16.55 2.57 -2.09
C LYS A 13 -15.17 2.36 -2.73
N TYR A 14 -14.19 3.19 -2.39
CA TYR A 14 -12.83 3.04 -2.86
C TYR A 14 -12.14 1.84 -2.22
N LEU A 15 -12.31 1.65 -0.90
CA LEU A 15 -11.77 0.49 -0.19
C LEU A 15 -12.24 -0.84 -0.83
N LYS A 16 -13.51 -0.95 -1.19
CA LYS A 16 -14.05 -2.12 -1.91
C LYS A 16 -13.32 -2.37 -3.21
N LEU A 17 -13.19 -1.35 -4.06
CA LEU A 17 -12.47 -1.45 -5.32
C LEU A 17 -10.98 -1.82 -5.12
N CYS A 18 -10.34 -1.23 -4.12
CA CYS A 18 -8.95 -1.55 -3.76
C CYS A 18 -8.80 -3.03 -3.39
N ILE A 19 -9.62 -3.53 -2.46
CA ILE A 19 -9.60 -4.94 -2.01
C ILE A 19 -9.92 -5.90 -3.16
N GLU A 20 -10.92 -5.59 -3.98
CA GLU A 20 -11.27 -6.37 -5.17
C GLU A 20 -10.12 -6.42 -6.17
N SER A 21 -9.46 -5.31 -6.42
CA SER A 21 -8.29 -5.24 -7.31
C SER A 21 -7.12 -6.08 -6.80
N ILE A 22 -6.84 -6.04 -5.50
CA ILE A 22 -5.83 -6.90 -4.86
C ILE A 22 -6.17 -8.35 -5.08
N ARG A 23 -7.40 -8.79 -4.74
CA ARG A 23 -7.83 -10.19 -4.88
C ARG A 23 -7.81 -10.67 -6.33
N LYS A 24 -8.27 -9.84 -7.27
CA LYS A 24 -8.38 -10.15 -8.70
C LYS A 24 -7.02 -10.21 -9.40
N ASN A 25 -6.11 -9.31 -9.06
CA ASN A 25 -4.89 -9.03 -9.81
C ASN A 25 -3.61 -9.58 -9.17
N SER A 26 -3.70 -10.21 -8.00
CA SER A 26 -2.59 -10.92 -7.36
C SER A 26 -2.42 -12.34 -7.91
N ILE A 27 -1.17 -12.81 -7.94
CA ILE A 27 -0.84 -14.22 -8.20
C ILE A 27 -0.92 -15.05 -6.92
N PHE A 28 -0.65 -14.42 -5.77
CA PHE A 28 -0.62 -15.08 -4.47
C PHE A 28 -1.74 -14.56 -3.55
N ILE A 29 -2.14 -15.38 -2.58
CA ILE A 29 -3.07 -14.96 -1.55
C ILE A 29 -2.32 -14.12 -0.52
N HIS A 30 -2.83 -12.94 -0.22
CA HIS A 30 -2.28 -11.99 0.75
C HIS A 30 -3.19 -11.84 1.97
N GLU A 31 -2.60 -11.46 3.10
CA GLU A 31 -3.35 -11.00 4.26
C GLU A 31 -3.69 -9.52 4.05
N ILE A 32 -4.97 -9.16 4.05
CA ILE A 32 -5.44 -7.77 3.93
C ILE A 32 -5.92 -7.34 5.32
N ILE A 33 -5.40 -6.23 5.84
CA ILE A 33 -5.70 -5.72 7.18
C ILE A 33 -6.02 -4.22 7.08
N PRO A 34 -7.26 -3.83 6.80
CA PRO A 34 -7.67 -2.44 6.87
C PRO A 34 -7.63 -1.90 8.30
N HIS A 35 -7.34 -0.60 8.44
CA HIS A 35 -7.62 0.16 9.65
C HIS A 35 -8.75 1.13 9.38
N ILE A 36 -9.82 1.02 10.16
CA ILE A 36 -10.98 1.88 10.07
C ILE A 36 -10.78 3.09 11.00
N ASN A 37 -10.72 4.28 10.44
CA ASN A 37 -10.84 5.52 11.19
C ASN A 37 -12.33 5.91 11.27
N GLU A 38 -12.91 5.95 12.46
CA GLU A 38 -14.34 6.17 12.77
C GLU A 38 -15.30 5.07 12.28
N GLY A 39 -15.42 4.86 10.95
CA GLY A 39 -16.26 3.81 10.38
C GLY A 39 -17.76 4.13 10.33
N ALA A 40 -18.14 5.38 10.01
CA ALA A 40 -19.55 5.81 9.96
C ALA A 40 -20.28 5.48 8.64
N ASP A 41 -19.59 4.83 7.68
CA ASP A 41 -20.09 4.64 6.30
C ASP A 41 -20.43 3.18 5.94
N GLY A 42 -20.45 2.26 6.91
CA GLY A 42 -20.71 0.84 6.70
C GLY A 42 -19.44 0.02 6.36
N THR A 43 -18.25 0.60 6.53
CA THR A 43 -16.98 -0.11 6.28
C THR A 43 -16.81 -1.30 7.21
N GLU A 44 -17.16 -1.18 8.50
CA GLU A 44 -17.02 -2.29 9.46
C GLU A 44 -17.91 -3.47 9.09
N GLU A 45 -19.18 -3.22 8.79
CA GLU A 45 -20.14 -4.25 8.37
C GLU A 45 -19.67 -4.97 7.10
N TYR A 46 -19.11 -4.23 6.15
CA TYR A 46 -18.54 -4.80 4.94
C TYR A 46 -17.36 -5.74 5.26
N LEU A 47 -16.41 -5.31 6.08
CA LEU A 47 -15.26 -6.14 6.40
C LEU A 47 -15.64 -7.40 7.19
N ILE A 48 -16.65 -7.31 8.07
CA ILE A 48 -17.23 -8.46 8.77
C ILE A 48 -17.87 -9.43 7.77
N SER A 49 -18.70 -8.92 6.84
CA SER A 49 -19.40 -9.76 5.85
C SER A 49 -18.43 -10.49 4.90
N GLU A 50 -17.29 -9.88 4.61
CA GLU A 50 -16.23 -10.45 3.76
C GLU A 50 -15.20 -11.30 4.53
N ASN A 51 -15.39 -11.46 5.85
CA ASN A 51 -14.44 -12.15 6.75
C ASN A 51 -13.01 -11.60 6.64
N ILE A 52 -12.89 -10.27 6.54
CA ILE A 52 -11.60 -9.57 6.46
C ILE A 52 -11.21 -9.11 7.86
N LYS A 53 -10.02 -9.48 8.30
CA LYS A 53 -9.40 -9.02 9.54
C LYS A 53 -9.14 -7.51 9.48
N TYR A 54 -9.52 -6.76 10.50
CA TYR A 54 -9.33 -5.30 10.54
C TYR A 54 -8.94 -4.80 11.95
N THR A 55 -8.63 -3.53 12.03
CA THR A 55 -8.52 -2.75 13.26
C THR A 55 -9.38 -1.48 13.14
N ILE A 56 -9.79 -0.91 14.27
CA ILE A 56 -10.65 0.28 14.28
C ILE A 56 -10.28 1.22 15.43
N THR A 57 -10.36 2.52 15.18
CA THR A 57 -10.41 3.58 16.19
C THR A 57 -11.77 4.30 16.11
N LYS A 58 -12.28 4.80 17.25
CA LYS A 58 -13.54 5.55 17.30
C LYS A 58 -13.40 7.02 16.91
N TYR A 59 -12.24 7.40 16.42
CA TYR A 59 -11.87 8.75 15.99
C TYR A 59 -10.96 8.64 14.77
N ASN A 60 -10.79 9.74 14.05
CA ASN A 60 -9.81 9.80 12.97
C ASN A 60 -8.39 9.86 13.55
N ALA A 61 -7.73 8.71 13.61
CA ALA A 61 -6.35 8.56 14.08
C ALA A 61 -5.30 9.02 13.04
N GLY A 62 -5.73 9.36 11.82
CA GLY A 62 -4.85 9.63 10.70
C GLY A 62 -4.18 8.38 10.13
N ILE A 63 -3.26 8.60 9.21
CA ILE A 63 -2.56 7.51 8.49
C ILE A 63 -1.59 6.79 9.44
N CYS A 64 -0.77 7.52 10.16
CA CYS A 64 0.37 6.97 10.92
C CYS A 64 -0.08 5.99 12.02
N GLU A 65 -0.96 6.43 12.93
CA GLU A 65 -1.50 5.60 14.01
C GLU A 65 -2.30 4.43 13.43
N GLY A 66 -3.12 4.68 12.40
CA GLY A 66 -3.93 3.66 11.74
C GLY A 66 -3.07 2.54 11.14
N VAL A 67 -2.04 2.89 10.38
CA VAL A 67 -1.11 1.92 9.79
C VAL A 67 -0.34 1.16 10.86
N ASN A 68 0.19 1.85 11.88
CA ASN A 68 0.90 1.21 12.98
C ASN A 68 0.01 0.22 13.74
N THR A 69 -1.25 0.59 13.98
CA THR A 69 -2.22 -0.26 14.68
C THR A 69 -2.56 -1.51 13.87
N ALA A 70 -2.79 -1.39 12.57
CA ALA A 70 -3.04 -2.53 11.70
C ALA A 70 -1.79 -3.41 11.51
N ALA A 71 -0.61 -2.80 11.37
CA ALA A 71 0.66 -3.51 11.21
C ALA A 71 0.98 -4.46 12.40
N LYS A 72 0.55 -4.14 13.63
CA LYS A 72 0.66 -5.02 14.80
C LYS A 72 -0.07 -6.36 14.61
N LYS A 73 -1.07 -6.41 13.71
CA LYS A 73 -1.84 -7.62 13.40
C LYS A 73 -1.23 -8.43 12.23
N ALA A 74 -0.20 -7.93 11.57
CA ALA A 74 0.45 -8.59 10.45
C ALA A 74 1.09 -9.92 10.87
N THR A 75 0.86 -10.99 10.08
CA THR A 75 1.41 -12.33 10.37
C THR A 75 2.49 -12.75 9.38
N THR A 76 2.62 -12.08 8.25
CA THR A 76 3.62 -12.39 7.23
C THR A 76 4.95 -11.64 7.47
N ASN A 77 5.99 -12.05 6.74
CA ASN A 77 7.32 -11.44 6.87
C ASN A 77 7.44 -10.05 6.26
N TYR A 78 6.46 -9.63 5.46
CA TYR A 78 6.50 -8.35 4.76
C TYR A 78 5.24 -7.55 5.01
N ILE A 79 5.40 -6.29 5.36
CA ILE A 79 4.34 -5.30 5.47
C ILE A 79 4.32 -4.49 4.17
N LEU A 80 3.17 -4.46 3.51
CA LEU A 80 2.89 -3.59 2.38
C LEU A 80 1.87 -2.54 2.82
N TYR A 81 2.28 -1.28 2.87
CA TYR A 81 1.37 -0.15 3.09
C TYR A 81 0.76 0.30 1.78
N ALA A 82 -0.54 0.50 1.75
CA ALA A 82 -1.29 0.99 0.60
C ALA A 82 -2.39 1.96 1.03
N HIS A 83 -2.84 2.81 0.10
CA HIS A 83 -4.03 3.64 0.30
C HIS A 83 -5.29 2.89 -0.12
N ASP A 84 -6.43 3.30 0.40
CA ASP A 84 -7.74 2.70 0.12
C ASP A 84 -8.29 3.06 -1.27
N ASP A 85 -7.71 4.07 -1.93
CA ASP A 85 -8.04 4.52 -3.29
C ASP A 85 -7.13 3.95 -4.40
N PHE A 86 -6.26 2.99 -4.07
CA PHE A 86 -5.41 2.34 -5.06
C PHE A 86 -6.16 1.22 -5.80
N TYR A 87 -5.91 1.13 -7.12
CA TYR A 87 -6.25 -0.01 -7.95
C TYR A 87 -4.97 -0.79 -8.30
N PHE A 88 -4.76 -1.96 -7.69
CA PHE A 88 -3.60 -2.81 -7.96
C PHE A 88 -3.71 -3.48 -9.33
N LEU A 89 -2.68 -3.31 -10.17
CA LEU A 89 -2.66 -3.84 -11.54
C LEU A 89 -2.16 -5.30 -11.60
N PRO A 90 -2.47 -6.06 -12.67
CA PRO A 90 -2.17 -7.49 -12.71
C PRO A 90 -0.71 -7.84 -12.42
N ARG A 91 -0.50 -8.87 -11.59
CA ARG A 91 0.81 -9.43 -11.22
C ARG A 91 1.73 -8.50 -10.43
N TRP A 92 1.21 -7.45 -9.81
CA TRP A 92 1.97 -6.50 -8.99
C TRP A 92 2.81 -7.19 -7.91
N ASP A 93 2.24 -8.21 -7.27
CA ASP A 93 2.84 -8.98 -6.18
C ASP A 93 3.99 -9.88 -6.66
N GLU A 94 3.84 -10.50 -7.82
CA GLU A 94 4.91 -11.28 -8.45
C GLU A 94 6.12 -10.40 -8.79
N VAL A 95 5.87 -9.18 -9.25
CA VAL A 95 6.93 -8.20 -9.56
C VAL A 95 7.73 -7.86 -8.31
N LEU A 96 7.06 -7.55 -7.19
CA LEU A 96 7.72 -7.28 -5.92
C LEU A 96 8.50 -8.50 -5.40
N LEU A 97 7.91 -9.69 -5.46
CA LEU A 97 8.59 -10.93 -5.03
C LEU A 97 9.83 -11.26 -5.87
N LYS A 98 9.79 -11.02 -7.18
CA LYS A 98 10.96 -11.17 -8.05
C LYS A 98 12.07 -10.17 -7.68
N GLU A 99 11.69 -8.97 -7.26
CA GLU A 99 12.69 -7.97 -6.85
C GLU A 99 13.30 -8.31 -5.49
N ILE A 100 12.50 -8.75 -4.51
CA ILE A 100 12.98 -9.21 -3.21
C ILE A 100 14.03 -10.33 -3.37
N LYS A 101 13.77 -11.30 -4.23
CA LYS A 101 14.69 -12.44 -4.47
C LYS A 101 16.09 -12.02 -4.99
N LYS A 102 16.24 -10.82 -5.54
CA LYS A 102 17.52 -10.28 -6.00
C LYS A 102 18.32 -9.63 -4.87
N ILE A 103 17.70 -9.37 -3.73
CA ILE A 103 18.30 -8.66 -2.61
C ILE A 103 18.68 -9.69 -1.53
N PRO A 104 19.97 -9.86 -1.19
CA PRO A 104 20.42 -10.92 -0.29
C PRO A 104 20.17 -10.62 1.21
N HIS A 105 19.43 -9.58 1.54
CA HIS A 105 19.17 -9.16 2.92
C HIS A 105 17.80 -8.47 3.02
N ASN A 106 17.30 -8.25 4.26
CA ASN A 106 15.99 -7.66 4.54
C ASN A 106 16.01 -6.12 4.69
N LYS A 107 17.15 -5.46 4.42
CA LYS A 107 17.29 -4.00 4.52
C LYS A 107 17.00 -3.34 3.18
N PHE A 108 15.73 -3.18 2.86
CA PHE A 108 15.25 -2.51 1.65
C PHE A 108 13.88 -1.85 1.89
N TYR A 109 13.59 -0.88 1.05
CA TYR A 109 12.31 -0.24 0.87
C TYR A 109 11.96 -0.33 -0.61
N LEU A 110 10.93 -1.09 -0.95
CA LEU A 110 10.45 -1.22 -2.32
C LEU A 110 9.07 -0.58 -2.45
N SER A 111 8.86 0.20 -3.49
CA SER A 111 7.54 0.77 -3.76
C SER A 111 7.05 0.42 -5.17
N GLY A 112 5.74 0.44 -5.33
CA GLY A 112 5.09 0.49 -6.64
C GLY A 112 5.18 1.88 -7.26
N ILE A 113 4.62 2.02 -8.46
CA ILE A 113 4.51 3.31 -9.16
C ILE A 113 3.04 3.61 -9.40
N MET A 114 2.62 4.78 -8.92
CA MET A 114 1.28 5.29 -9.13
C MET A 114 1.10 5.76 -10.57
N MET A 115 -0.03 5.36 -11.18
CA MET A 115 -0.53 5.94 -12.43
C MET A 115 -1.47 7.10 -12.09
N ASN A 116 -1.48 8.13 -12.95
CA ASN A 116 -2.19 9.41 -12.79
C ASN A 116 -1.62 10.37 -11.74
N ASN A 117 -1.59 10.01 -10.47
CA ASN A 117 -1.01 10.84 -9.39
C ASN A 117 0.50 10.62 -9.20
N GLY A 118 1.14 9.96 -10.15
CA GLY A 118 2.55 9.63 -10.15
C GLY A 118 3.24 10.04 -11.47
N PRO A 119 4.40 9.44 -11.73
CA PRO A 119 5.19 9.73 -12.94
C PRO A 119 4.57 9.17 -14.22
N LEU A 120 3.66 8.21 -14.12
CA LEU A 120 2.96 7.63 -15.25
C LEU A 120 1.61 8.31 -15.45
N LYS A 121 1.25 8.58 -16.71
CA LYS A 121 -0.02 9.23 -17.07
C LYS A 121 -0.83 8.30 -17.96
N LEU A 122 -1.99 7.88 -17.49
CA LEU A 122 -3.00 7.15 -18.25
C LEU A 122 -4.37 7.55 -17.71
N ASP A 123 -5.02 8.48 -18.39
CA ASP A 123 -6.35 8.94 -18.03
C ASP A 123 -7.37 7.79 -18.16
N CYS A 124 -7.85 7.31 -17.04
CA CYS A 124 -8.89 6.28 -16.93
C CYS A 124 -10.08 6.73 -16.05
N GLY A 125 -10.25 8.05 -15.91
CA GLY A 125 -11.26 8.68 -15.06
C GLY A 125 -10.63 9.36 -13.84
N ASN A 126 -11.39 10.26 -13.23
CA ASN A 126 -10.95 11.07 -12.10
C ASN A 126 -11.57 10.62 -10.75
N ASN A 127 -12.58 9.77 -10.81
CA ASN A 127 -13.31 9.26 -9.64
C ASN A 127 -14.00 7.92 -9.98
N LEU A 128 -14.64 7.29 -9.00
CA LEU A 128 -15.30 5.99 -9.19
C LEU A 128 -16.41 5.96 -10.25
N ASN A 129 -17.09 7.10 -10.49
CA ASN A 129 -18.23 7.11 -11.42
C ASN A 129 -17.78 7.11 -12.90
N ASP A 130 -16.60 7.65 -13.17
CA ASP A 130 -16.00 7.71 -14.51
C ASP A 130 -14.80 6.78 -14.69
N PHE A 131 -14.46 5.96 -13.67
CA PHE A 131 -13.36 5.02 -13.73
C PHE A 131 -13.57 3.94 -14.79
N ASN A 132 -12.66 3.87 -15.75
CA ASN A 132 -12.69 2.92 -16.85
C ASN A 132 -11.65 1.81 -16.67
N GLU A 133 -12.02 0.77 -15.89
CA GLU A 133 -11.18 -0.40 -15.62
C GLU A 133 -10.72 -1.08 -16.92
N LYS A 134 -11.61 -1.22 -17.91
CA LYS A 134 -11.28 -1.86 -19.19
C LYS A 134 -10.16 -1.11 -19.90
N LYS A 135 -10.30 0.23 -20.04
CA LYS A 135 -9.27 1.08 -20.66
C LYS A 135 -7.94 0.98 -19.90
N LEU A 136 -7.98 0.94 -18.56
CA LEU A 136 -6.80 0.78 -17.72
C LEU A 136 -6.09 -0.55 -18.03
N LEU A 137 -6.81 -1.67 -17.96
CA LEU A 137 -6.25 -3.01 -18.14
C LEU A 137 -5.72 -3.26 -19.57
N GLU A 138 -6.30 -2.64 -20.59
CA GLU A 138 -5.83 -2.73 -21.99
C GLU A 138 -4.57 -1.89 -22.27
N ASN A 139 -4.25 -0.90 -21.42
CA ASN A 139 -3.23 0.09 -21.73
C ASN A 139 -2.11 0.27 -20.70
N TYR A 140 -2.27 -0.20 -19.44
CA TYR A 140 -1.29 0.03 -18.37
C TYR A 140 0.13 -0.47 -18.72
N ASN A 141 0.27 -1.52 -19.53
CA ASN A 141 1.56 -2.04 -19.96
C ASN A 141 2.25 -1.18 -21.04
N LYS A 142 1.51 -0.28 -21.70
CA LYS A 142 2.03 0.62 -22.74
C LYS A 142 2.69 1.86 -22.13
N VAL A 143 2.37 2.17 -20.87
CA VAL A 143 2.91 3.32 -20.15
C VAL A 143 4.02 2.82 -19.23
N ASN A 144 5.25 3.21 -19.51
CA ASN A 144 6.43 2.73 -18.79
C ASN A 144 7.36 3.88 -18.41
N HIS A 145 8.11 3.63 -17.35
CA HIS A 145 9.17 4.48 -16.86
C HIS A 145 10.39 3.61 -16.50
N PHE A 146 11.49 4.19 -16.05
CA PHE A 146 12.58 3.44 -15.42
C PHE A 146 12.25 3.16 -13.94
N ASN A 147 12.95 2.22 -13.31
CA ASN A 147 12.89 2.05 -11.87
C ASN A 147 13.50 3.27 -11.18
N PHE A 148 12.80 3.80 -10.18
CA PHE A 148 13.29 4.94 -9.41
C PHE A 148 14.29 4.50 -8.34
N GLN A 149 15.25 5.39 -8.06
CA GLN A 149 16.07 5.34 -6.86
C GLN A 149 15.59 6.42 -5.89
N GLY A 150 15.70 6.17 -4.57
CA GLY A 150 15.25 7.12 -3.55
C GLY A 150 13.73 7.23 -3.46
N SER A 151 13.00 6.13 -3.73
CA SER A 151 11.56 6.08 -3.60
C SER A 151 11.10 6.34 -2.16
N THR A 152 10.05 7.15 -1.98
CA THR A 152 9.53 7.56 -0.67
C THR A 152 8.00 7.53 -0.58
N TRP A 153 7.31 6.82 -1.45
CA TRP A 153 5.83 6.86 -1.56
C TRP A 153 5.17 5.48 -1.47
N ALA A 154 3.87 5.48 -1.17
CA ALA A 154 3.00 4.31 -1.25
C ALA A 154 2.67 3.92 -2.72
N PRO A 155 2.33 2.63 -3.00
CA PRO A 155 2.42 1.54 -2.05
C PRO A 155 3.87 1.18 -1.80
N HIS A 156 4.22 0.86 -0.55
CA HIS A 156 5.57 0.42 -0.26
C HIS A 156 5.62 -0.85 0.58
N LEU A 157 6.70 -1.60 0.42
CA LEU A 157 6.92 -2.89 1.05
C LEU A 157 8.23 -2.88 1.83
N ILE A 158 8.14 -3.31 3.08
CA ILE A 158 9.25 -3.36 4.04
C ILE A 158 9.22 -4.72 4.75
N HIS A 159 10.37 -5.28 5.11
CA HIS A 159 10.42 -6.46 5.96
C HIS A 159 9.88 -6.14 7.37
N LYS A 160 9.04 -7.01 7.92
CA LYS A 160 8.34 -6.79 9.20
C LYS A 160 9.29 -6.53 10.38
N ASP A 161 10.41 -7.24 10.45
CA ASP A 161 11.39 -7.00 11.53
C ASP A 161 12.00 -5.61 11.44
N LEU A 162 12.24 -5.12 10.22
CA LEU A 162 12.75 -3.77 10.01
C LEU A 162 11.70 -2.72 10.35
N TRP A 163 10.43 -2.94 9.95
CA TRP A 163 9.30 -2.10 10.36
C TRP A 163 9.19 -1.99 11.88
N ASN A 164 9.23 -3.13 12.58
CA ASN A 164 9.16 -3.17 14.04
C ASN A 164 10.36 -2.47 14.70
N LYS A 165 11.56 -2.63 14.13
CA LYS A 165 12.78 -2.03 14.65
C LYS A 165 12.76 -0.51 14.61
N VAL A 166 12.22 0.07 13.54
CA VAL A 166 12.10 1.54 13.42
C VAL A 166 10.83 2.10 14.07
N GLY A 167 9.93 1.24 14.55
CA GLY A 167 8.68 1.63 15.21
C GLY A 167 7.59 2.09 14.24
N GLY A 168 7.66 1.70 12.96
CA GLY A 168 6.69 2.12 11.95
C GLY A 168 6.71 3.60 11.64
N PHE A 169 5.57 4.19 11.33
CA PHE A 169 5.41 5.64 11.15
C PHE A 169 5.50 6.40 12.48
N SER A 170 6.00 7.62 12.46
CA SER A 170 5.95 8.54 13.60
C SER A 170 4.57 9.19 13.68
N GLU A 171 3.86 8.96 14.79
CA GLU A 171 2.43 9.31 14.91
C GLU A 171 2.19 10.81 15.07
N GLU A 172 3.24 11.59 15.38
CA GLU A 172 3.20 13.06 15.38
C GLU A 172 2.92 13.68 13.99
N TYR A 173 3.09 12.94 12.92
CA TYR A 173 2.76 13.41 11.55
C TYR A 173 1.26 13.26 11.22
N PHE A 174 0.40 13.73 12.09
CA PHE A 174 -1.04 13.75 11.82
C PHE A 174 -1.40 14.82 10.76
N PRO A 175 -2.28 14.53 9.78
CA PRO A 175 -2.94 13.25 9.49
C PRO A 175 -2.09 12.27 8.66
N GLY A 176 -0.85 12.62 8.27
CA GLY A 176 0.05 11.75 7.50
C GLY A 176 1.11 12.50 6.69
N THR A 177 0.98 13.81 6.50
CA THR A 177 1.92 14.60 5.67
C THR A 177 3.33 14.60 6.28
N GLY A 178 4.32 14.17 5.48
CA GLY A 178 5.72 14.10 5.93
C GLY A 178 6.12 12.75 6.53
N SER A 179 5.17 11.84 6.76
CA SER A 179 5.44 10.53 7.37
C SER A 179 6.32 9.60 6.51
N ASP A 180 6.14 9.61 5.18
CA ASP A 180 6.94 8.77 4.28
C ASP A 180 8.43 9.16 4.29
N PRO A 181 8.83 10.44 4.11
CA PRO A 181 10.23 10.82 4.23
C PRO A 181 10.80 10.61 5.63
N ASP A 182 10.04 10.80 6.71
CA ASP A 182 10.46 10.48 8.07
C ASP A 182 10.76 8.97 8.20
N LEU A 183 9.85 8.11 7.79
CA LEU A 183 10.07 6.66 7.78
C LEU A 183 11.33 6.29 7.00
N ASN A 184 11.56 6.91 5.85
CA ASN A 184 12.77 6.64 5.05
C ASN A 184 14.04 7.09 5.77
N MET A 185 14.01 8.19 6.53
CA MET A 185 15.16 8.59 7.35
C MET A 185 15.42 7.61 8.50
N LYS A 186 14.36 7.11 9.16
CA LYS A 186 14.49 6.07 10.19
C LYS A 186 15.11 4.80 9.61
N LEU A 187 14.64 4.36 8.43
CA LEU A 187 15.19 3.21 7.72
C LEU A 187 16.64 3.43 7.28
N TRP A 188 16.98 4.63 6.80
CA TRP A 188 18.36 4.98 6.43
C TRP A 188 19.30 4.89 7.64
N ASN A 189 18.89 5.38 8.80
CA ASN A 189 19.64 5.29 10.04
C ASN A 189 19.86 3.84 10.50
N GLU A 190 18.91 2.93 10.17
CA GLU A 190 19.06 1.48 10.39
C GLU A 190 19.90 0.76 9.32
N GLY A 191 20.49 1.51 8.40
CA GLY A 191 21.40 0.98 7.38
C GLY A 191 20.74 0.51 6.10
N VAL A 192 19.47 0.87 5.85
CA VAL A 192 18.85 0.68 4.52
C VAL A 192 19.53 1.58 3.50
N ARG A 193 19.87 1.02 2.34
CA ARG A 193 20.48 1.75 1.22
C ARG A 193 19.77 1.47 -0.12
N ILE A 194 18.78 0.57 -0.10
CA ILE A 194 17.94 0.25 -1.26
C ILE A 194 16.58 0.86 -1.02
N PHE A 195 16.29 1.98 -1.68
CA PHE A 195 14.98 2.65 -1.76
C PHE A 195 14.61 2.68 -3.24
N LYS A 196 13.73 1.78 -3.66
CA LYS A 196 13.51 1.54 -5.09
C LYS A 196 12.02 1.51 -5.44
N GLY A 197 11.63 2.37 -6.38
CA GLY A 197 10.33 2.33 -7.02
C GLY A 197 10.36 1.43 -8.26
N ILE A 198 9.49 0.41 -8.30
CA ILE A 198 9.51 -0.64 -9.32
C ILE A 198 8.51 -0.32 -10.42
N ASN A 199 9.00 0.02 -11.61
CA ASN A 199 8.16 0.43 -12.75
C ASN A 199 7.04 -0.56 -13.09
N ASN A 200 7.31 -1.85 -13.03
CA ASN A 200 6.32 -2.87 -13.39
C ASN A 200 5.34 -3.22 -12.25
N CYS A 201 5.55 -2.70 -11.04
CA CYS A 201 4.60 -2.76 -9.93
C CYS A 201 3.76 -1.47 -9.96
N LYS A 202 2.61 -1.50 -10.63
CA LYS A 202 1.77 -0.33 -10.88
C LYS A 202 0.48 -0.39 -10.07
N VAL A 203 0.06 0.80 -9.62
CA VAL A 203 -1.24 1.03 -8.99
C VAL A 203 -1.89 2.27 -9.55
#